data_7a33884038cc3eb7fd166f0ed849d15d
#
_entry.id   7a33884038cc3eb7fd166f0ed849d15d
#
_cell.length_a   1.000
_cell.length_b   1.000
_cell.length_c   1.000
_cell.angle_alpha   90.00
_cell.angle_beta   90.00
_cell.angle_gamma   90.00
#
_symmetry.space_group_name_H-M   'P 1'
#
loop_
_entity.id
_entity.type
_entity.pdbx_description
1 polymer ?
#
loop_
_entity_poly.entity_id
_entity_poly.type
_entity_poly.pdbx_seq_one_letter_code
_entity_poly.pdbx_strand_id
1 'polypeptide(L)'
;MPVITPSRSLPVSPSVAASGTRTLCIDVGGTGVKALVLAPDGAPLTERARVETPRPATPQAVLAAIWKLIEPLGEFDRISVGFPGVVVDGVVKTAPNLHDEWHGFALGDALAEGTRRPVRVLNDAGVQGYGVIEGKGVEMVITLGTGMGCALYMDGKYVPNLELAHHPFKKKKTYEEYVGKKALAKIGKKRWNKRVAEVVEQVLPIWNPRRLYLGGGNAKHLKLELPPDVSITPNIAGLLGGIALWHD
;
A
#
# COMPACT_ATOMS: atom_id res chain seq x y z
N MET A 1 37.24 38.54 -4.11
CA MET A 1 35.92 37.95 -3.85
C MET A 1 35.33 37.45 -5.18
N PRO A 2 35.11 36.15 -5.39
CA PRO A 2 34.53 35.67 -6.63
C PRO A 2 33.00 35.80 -6.52
N VAL A 3 32.39 36.34 -7.57
CA VAL A 3 30.96 36.53 -7.75
C VAL A 3 30.35 35.18 -8.08
N ILE A 4 29.44 34.70 -7.26
CA ILE A 4 28.64 33.46 -7.48
C ILE A 4 27.48 33.83 -8.40
N THR A 5 27.52 33.34 -9.64
CA THR A 5 26.42 33.41 -10.61
C THR A 5 25.36 32.38 -10.23
N PRO A 6 24.05 32.72 -10.15
CA PRO A 6 23.02 31.74 -9.87
C PRO A 6 22.81 30.82 -11.08
N SER A 7 22.81 29.52 -10.80
CA SER A 7 22.50 28.45 -11.76
C SER A 7 21.07 28.63 -12.30
N ARG A 8 20.97 28.80 -13.62
CA ARG A 8 19.71 28.84 -14.35
C ARG A 8 19.07 27.46 -14.33
N SER A 9 17.94 27.31 -13.65
CA SER A 9 17.08 26.13 -13.77
C SER A 9 16.61 26.02 -15.22
N LEU A 10 16.90 24.90 -15.85
CA LEU A 10 16.37 24.56 -17.17
C LEU A 10 14.85 24.37 -17.08
N PRO A 11 14.06 24.87 -18.04
CA PRO A 11 12.64 24.61 -18.06
C PRO A 11 12.41 23.13 -18.30
N VAL A 12 11.64 22.48 -17.43
CA VAL A 12 11.13 21.13 -17.64
C VAL A 12 10.19 21.22 -18.85
N SER A 13 10.61 20.67 -19.97
CA SER A 13 9.73 20.53 -21.15
C SER A 13 8.50 19.72 -20.76
N PRO A 14 7.28 20.09 -21.20
CA PRO A 14 6.10 19.26 -20.99
C PRO A 14 6.36 17.92 -21.69
N SER A 15 6.37 16.82 -20.90
CA SER A 15 6.55 15.48 -21.42
C SER A 15 5.45 15.22 -22.47
N VAL A 16 5.86 14.71 -23.61
CA VAL A 16 4.98 14.13 -24.64
C VAL A 16 3.99 13.23 -23.93
N ALA A 17 2.69 13.52 -24.05
CA ALA A 17 1.62 12.75 -23.43
C ALA A 17 1.81 11.28 -23.82
N ALA A 18 2.13 10.42 -22.83
CA ALA A 18 2.26 8.99 -23.04
C ALA A 18 0.94 8.48 -23.61
N SER A 19 0.94 8.02 -24.86
CA SER A 19 -0.25 7.42 -25.48
C SER A 19 -0.55 6.10 -24.78
N GLY A 20 -1.66 6.00 -24.06
CA GLY A 20 -2.08 4.78 -23.40
C GLY A 20 -2.92 5.04 -22.14
N THR A 21 -3.38 3.97 -21.52
CA THR A 21 -4.31 4.00 -20.38
C THR A 21 -3.64 4.55 -19.10
N ARG A 22 -4.06 5.71 -18.65
CA ARG A 22 -3.59 6.34 -17.39
C ARG A 22 -4.34 5.75 -16.20
N THR A 23 -3.64 5.38 -15.17
CA THR A 23 -4.22 4.77 -13.97
C THR A 23 -4.09 5.70 -12.77
N LEU A 24 -5.21 6.16 -12.23
CA LEU A 24 -5.24 6.81 -10.92
C LEU A 24 -5.06 5.74 -9.85
N CYS A 25 -4.00 5.84 -9.06
CA CYS A 25 -3.73 4.95 -7.93
C CYS A 25 -4.03 5.68 -6.62
N ILE A 26 -4.89 5.10 -5.79
CA ILE A 26 -5.30 5.63 -4.48
C ILE A 26 -4.86 4.64 -3.40
N ASP A 27 -4.21 5.13 -2.34
CA ASP A 27 -3.84 4.36 -1.15
C ASP A 27 -4.60 4.96 0.04
N VAL A 28 -5.64 4.25 0.50
CA VAL A 28 -6.43 4.63 1.69
C VAL A 28 -5.73 4.06 2.92
N GLY A 29 -5.25 4.93 3.78
CA GLY A 29 -4.61 4.49 5.03
C GLY A 29 -5.32 5.06 6.26
N GLY A 30 -5.12 4.44 7.42
CA GLY A 30 -5.71 4.89 8.68
C GLY A 30 -5.24 6.28 9.17
N THR A 31 -4.19 6.87 8.56
CA THR A 31 -3.64 8.18 8.93
C THR A 31 -3.51 9.14 7.75
N GLY A 32 -3.76 8.69 6.54
CA GLY A 32 -3.70 9.54 5.35
C GLY A 32 -4.09 8.78 4.10
N VAL A 33 -4.74 9.48 3.19
CA VAL A 33 -5.06 9.03 1.84
C VAL A 33 -4.05 9.65 0.89
N LYS A 34 -3.55 8.84 -0.05
CA LYS A 34 -2.56 9.27 -1.05
C LYS A 34 -3.07 8.92 -2.44
N ALA A 35 -2.70 9.71 -3.42
CA ALA A 35 -3.03 9.45 -4.81
C ALA A 35 -1.94 9.95 -5.75
N LEU A 36 -1.83 9.29 -6.90
CA LEU A 36 -1.06 9.77 -8.06
C LEU A 36 -1.59 9.11 -9.33
N VAL A 37 -1.32 9.72 -10.47
CA VAL A 37 -1.62 9.14 -11.78
C VAL A 37 -0.37 8.52 -12.37
N LEU A 38 -0.50 7.29 -12.86
CA LEU A 38 0.57 6.53 -13.51
C LEU A 38 0.31 6.36 -15.00
N ALA A 39 1.39 6.42 -15.79
CA ALA A 39 1.41 6.00 -17.17
C ALA A 39 1.28 4.45 -17.28
N PRO A 40 1.02 3.90 -18.48
CA PRO A 40 0.91 2.45 -18.70
C PRO A 40 2.13 1.64 -18.27
N ASP A 41 3.32 2.22 -18.33
CA ASP A 41 4.60 1.63 -17.94
C ASP A 41 4.92 1.79 -16.46
N GLY A 42 4.03 2.42 -15.68
CA GLY A 42 4.21 2.68 -14.24
C GLY A 42 4.94 3.98 -13.91
N ALA A 43 5.33 4.76 -14.91
CA ALA A 43 5.95 6.06 -14.66
C ALA A 43 4.94 7.04 -14.04
N PRO A 44 5.31 7.78 -12.98
CA PRO A 44 4.45 8.82 -12.42
C PRO A 44 4.20 9.95 -13.40
N LEU A 45 2.93 10.26 -13.68
CA LEU A 45 2.49 11.40 -14.49
C LEU A 45 2.21 12.64 -13.63
N THR A 46 1.96 12.46 -12.34
CA THR A 46 1.74 13.53 -11.38
C THR A 46 2.64 13.35 -10.15
N GLU A 47 2.80 14.42 -9.39
CA GLU A 47 3.34 14.28 -8.03
C GLU A 47 2.34 13.51 -7.15
N ARG A 48 2.87 12.85 -6.12
CA ARG A 48 2.05 12.14 -5.15
C ARG A 48 1.35 13.13 -4.23
N ALA A 49 0.04 13.26 -4.40
CA ALA A 49 -0.82 14.02 -3.50
C ALA A 49 -1.10 13.23 -2.21
N ARG A 50 -1.34 13.96 -1.11
CA ARG A 50 -1.70 13.38 0.19
C ARG A 50 -2.62 14.30 0.97
N VAL A 51 -3.61 13.70 1.64
CA VAL A 51 -4.46 14.34 2.64
C VAL A 51 -4.51 13.47 3.90
N GLU A 52 -4.77 14.06 5.06
CA GLU A 52 -5.01 13.29 6.28
C GLU A 52 -6.35 12.54 6.20
N THR A 53 -6.37 11.32 6.72
CA THR A 53 -7.63 10.57 6.86
C THR A 53 -8.54 11.31 7.84
N PRO A 54 -9.77 11.68 7.45
CA PRO A 54 -10.68 12.42 8.32
C PRO A 54 -11.02 11.65 9.60
N ARG A 55 -11.47 12.36 10.59
CA ARG A 55 -11.95 11.80 11.85
C ARG A 55 -13.34 12.38 12.19
N PRO A 56 -14.37 11.52 12.29
CA PRO A 56 -14.38 10.05 12.09
C PRO A 56 -14.11 9.68 10.63
N ALA A 57 -13.49 8.51 10.41
CA ALA A 57 -13.12 8.00 9.09
C ALA A 57 -14.28 7.22 8.44
N THR A 58 -15.47 7.85 8.38
CA THR A 58 -16.65 7.25 7.71
C THR A 58 -16.45 7.17 6.20
N PRO A 59 -17.16 6.29 5.48
CA PRO A 59 -17.11 6.21 4.03
C PRO A 59 -17.31 7.57 3.36
N GLN A 60 -18.30 8.33 3.77
CA GLN A 60 -18.65 9.64 3.20
C GLN A 60 -17.52 10.66 3.42
N ALA A 61 -16.95 10.70 4.63
CA ALA A 61 -15.87 11.63 4.95
C ALA A 61 -14.59 11.31 4.16
N VAL A 62 -14.24 10.02 4.03
CA VAL A 62 -13.08 9.58 3.26
C VAL A 62 -13.29 9.79 1.77
N LEU A 63 -14.46 9.50 1.22
CA LEU A 63 -14.79 9.82 -0.18
C LEU A 63 -14.69 11.31 -0.45
N ALA A 64 -15.23 12.17 0.42
CA ALA A 64 -15.10 13.62 0.27
C ALA A 64 -13.63 14.08 0.27
N ALA A 65 -12.78 13.44 1.07
CA ALA A 65 -11.34 13.69 1.07
C ALA A 65 -10.68 13.19 -0.22
N ILE A 66 -11.10 12.02 -0.74
CA ILE A 66 -10.62 11.49 -2.03
C ILE A 66 -10.98 12.46 -3.17
N TRP A 67 -12.23 12.93 -3.25
CA TRP A 67 -12.65 13.86 -4.31
C TRP A 67 -11.79 15.10 -4.36
N LYS A 68 -11.55 15.74 -3.22
CA LYS A 68 -10.66 16.91 -3.13
C LYS A 68 -9.20 16.59 -3.50
N LEU A 69 -8.76 15.37 -3.15
CA LEU A 69 -7.38 14.94 -3.41
C LEU A 69 -7.12 14.71 -4.89
N ILE A 70 -8.09 14.13 -5.63
CA ILE A 70 -7.92 13.74 -7.02
C ILE A 70 -8.25 14.86 -8.01
N GLU A 71 -9.04 15.87 -7.62
CA GLU A 71 -9.45 16.98 -8.48
C GLU A 71 -8.26 17.66 -9.19
N PRO A 72 -7.13 17.98 -8.53
CA PRO A 72 -5.99 18.63 -9.19
C PRO A 72 -5.10 17.67 -10.01
N LEU A 73 -5.33 16.35 -9.96
CA LEU A 73 -4.45 15.37 -10.60
C LEU A 73 -4.70 15.21 -12.12
N GLY A 74 -5.72 15.87 -12.65
CA GLY A 74 -6.03 15.87 -14.07
C GLY A 74 -6.72 14.59 -14.53
N GLU A 75 -6.49 14.21 -15.79
CA GLU A 75 -7.22 13.13 -16.43
C GLU A 75 -6.62 11.75 -16.17
N PHE A 76 -7.50 10.77 -16.02
CA PHE A 76 -7.17 9.34 -15.91
C PHE A 76 -8.28 8.50 -16.53
N ASP A 77 -7.96 7.25 -16.86
CA ASP A 77 -8.86 6.37 -17.61
C ASP A 77 -9.45 5.25 -16.74
N ARG A 78 -8.77 4.90 -15.63
CA ARG A 78 -9.18 3.86 -14.67
C ARG A 78 -8.62 4.15 -13.27
N ILE A 79 -9.15 3.47 -12.26
CA ILE A 79 -8.78 3.68 -10.85
C ILE A 79 -8.38 2.37 -10.19
N SER A 80 -7.24 2.37 -9.51
CA SER A 80 -6.78 1.31 -8.61
C SER A 80 -6.77 1.81 -7.17
N VAL A 81 -7.38 1.07 -6.26
CA VAL A 81 -7.48 1.46 -4.85
C VAL A 81 -6.86 0.39 -3.96
N GLY A 82 -5.92 0.80 -3.12
CA GLY A 82 -5.48 0.03 -1.95
C GLY A 82 -6.29 0.44 -0.73
N PHE A 83 -6.96 -0.52 -0.08
CA PHE A 83 -7.82 -0.28 1.08
C PHE A 83 -7.33 -1.09 2.30
N PRO A 84 -7.30 -0.52 3.52
CA PRO A 84 -6.76 -1.17 4.71
C PRO A 84 -7.77 -2.13 5.36
N GLY A 85 -8.10 -3.21 4.67
CA GLY A 85 -9.04 -4.24 5.10
C GLY A 85 -9.37 -5.24 3.99
N VAL A 86 -10.27 -6.16 4.28
CA VAL A 86 -10.78 -7.15 3.33
C VAL A 86 -11.75 -6.49 2.38
N VAL A 87 -11.52 -6.67 1.08
CA VAL A 87 -12.42 -6.22 0.02
C VAL A 87 -12.73 -7.40 -0.91
N VAL A 88 -14.02 -7.60 -1.19
CA VAL A 88 -14.52 -8.63 -2.11
C VAL A 88 -15.43 -7.97 -3.13
N ASP A 89 -15.10 -8.10 -4.41
CA ASP A 89 -15.88 -7.53 -5.52
C ASP A 89 -16.18 -6.03 -5.35
N GLY A 90 -15.18 -5.26 -4.90
CA GLY A 90 -15.32 -3.82 -4.65
C GLY A 90 -16.06 -3.45 -3.37
N VAL A 91 -16.58 -4.43 -2.61
CA VAL A 91 -17.32 -4.23 -1.36
C VAL A 91 -16.40 -4.48 -0.16
N VAL A 92 -16.32 -3.51 0.74
CA VAL A 92 -15.54 -3.60 1.97
C VAL A 92 -16.21 -4.57 2.95
N LYS A 93 -15.46 -5.57 3.42
CA LYS A 93 -15.90 -6.55 4.42
C LYS A 93 -15.38 -6.23 5.82
N THR A 94 -14.15 -5.71 5.91
CA THR A 94 -13.54 -5.27 7.17
C THR A 94 -12.79 -3.96 6.97
N ALA A 95 -12.72 -3.14 8.03
CA ALA A 95 -11.96 -1.88 8.04
C ALA A 95 -11.44 -1.58 9.46
N PRO A 96 -10.54 -2.41 10.03
CA PRO A 96 -10.20 -2.39 11.45
C PRO A 96 -9.59 -1.07 11.95
N ASN A 97 -9.05 -0.28 11.05
CA ASN A 97 -8.39 1.00 11.36
C ASN A 97 -9.20 2.24 10.92
N LEU A 98 -10.44 2.03 10.47
CA LEU A 98 -11.37 3.09 10.02
C LEU A 98 -12.67 3.03 10.85
N HIS A 99 -13.78 3.45 10.26
CA HIS A 99 -15.08 3.47 10.93
C HIS A 99 -15.92 2.22 10.59
N ASP A 100 -16.79 1.78 11.51
CA ASP A 100 -17.58 0.55 11.33
C ASP A 100 -18.55 0.62 10.14
N GLU A 101 -18.99 1.80 9.73
CA GLU A 101 -19.83 2.02 8.54
C GLU A 101 -19.21 1.52 7.23
N TRP A 102 -17.91 1.21 7.22
CA TRP A 102 -17.28 0.61 6.05
C TRP A 102 -17.74 -0.81 5.78
N HIS A 103 -18.27 -1.51 6.79
CA HIS A 103 -18.75 -2.88 6.60
C HIS A 103 -19.93 -2.92 5.62
N GLY A 104 -19.77 -3.64 4.52
CA GLY A 104 -20.77 -3.74 3.45
C GLY A 104 -20.78 -2.55 2.49
N PHE A 105 -19.92 -1.56 2.66
CA PHE A 105 -19.87 -0.40 1.76
C PHE A 105 -19.26 -0.76 0.40
N ALA A 106 -19.97 -0.46 -0.69
CA ALA A 106 -19.57 -0.70 -2.07
C ALA A 106 -18.62 0.41 -2.56
N LEU A 107 -17.35 0.38 -2.10
CA LEU A 107 -16.35 1.40 -2.41
C LEU A 107 -16.05 1.47 -3.92
N GLY A 108 -15.99 0.32 -4.59
CA GLY A 108 -15.77 0.24 -6.03
C GLY A 108 -16.85 0.98 -6.81
N ASP A 109 -18.10 0.71 -6.50
CA ASP A 109 -19.26 1.33 -7.18
C ASP A 109 -19.32 2.84 -6.89
N ALA A 110 -19.15 3.25 -5.63
CA ALA A 110 -19.17 4.66 -5.26
C ALA A 110 -18.12 5.50 -6.00
N LEU A 111 -16.90 4.94 -6.20
CA LEU A 111 -15.87 5.60 -6.98
C LEU A 111 -16.16 5.55 -8.49
N ALA A 112 -16.69 4.44 -9.00
CA ALA A 112 -17.05 4.30 -10.41
C ALA A 112 -18.19 5.26 -10.80
N GLU A 113 -19.21 5.39 -9.98
CA GLU A 113 -20.30 6.33 -10.17
C GLU A 113 -19.83 7.79 -10.18
N GLY A 114 -18.99 8.16 -9.20
CA GLY A 114 -18.51 9.53 -9.06
C GLY A 114 -17.56 9.97 -10.17
N THR A 115 -16.77 9.04 -10.75
CA THR A 115 -15.77 9.35 -11.78
C THR A 115 -16.16 8.92 -13.18
N ARG A 116 -17.15 8.03 -13.32
CA ARG A 116 -17.50 7.34 -14.57
C ARG A 116 -16.32 6.58 -15.18
N ARG A 117 -15.46 6.02 -14.33
CA ARG A 117 -14.29 5.24 -14.74
C ARG A 117 -14.33 3.86 -14.08
N PRO A 118 -13.77 2.82 -14.72
CA PRO A 118 -13.66 1.51 -14.11
C PRO A 118 -12.75 1.57 -12.88
N VAL A 119 -13.13 0.84 -11.82
CA VAL A 119 -12.44 0.81 -10.53
C VAL A 119 -12.13 -0.63 -10.14
N ARG A 120 -10.90 -0.87 -9.68
CA ARG A 120 -10.51 -2.10 -8.99
C ARG A 120 -10.01 -1.74 -7.58
N VAL A 121 -10.55 -2.45 -6.58
CA VAL A 121 -10.21 -2.24 -5.17
C VAL A 121 -9.61 -3.52 -4.62
N LEU A 122 -8.48 -3.41 -3.93
CA LEU A 122 -7.80 -4.52 -3.30
C LEU A 122 -7.32 -4.11 -1.89
N ASN A 123 -6.96 -5.09 -1.07
CA ASN A 123 -6.24 -4.82 0.19
C ASN A 123 -4.96 -4.01 -0.09
N ASP A 124 -4.62 -3.05 0.77
CA ASP A 124 -3.47 -2.15 0.59
C ASP A 124 -2.13 -2.89 0.51
N ALA A 125 -1.91 -3.93 1.34
CA ALA A 125 -0.71 -4.76 1.25
C ALA A 125 -0.68 -5.56 -0.07
N GLY A 126 -1.85 -5.98 -0.58
CA GLY A 126 -1.98 -6.64 -1.88
C GLY A 126 -1.58 -5.72 -3.04
N VAL A 127 -2.01 -4.48 -3.03
CA VAL A 127 -1.57 -3.50 -4.04
C VAL A 127 -0.06 -3.22 -3.92
N GLN A 128 0.42 -3.03 -2.69
CA GLN A 128 1.85 -2.76 -2.44
C GLN A 128 2.75 -3.89 -2.91
N GLY A 129 2.32 -5.13 -2.72
CA GLY A 129 3.11 -6.29 -3.08
C GLY A 129 3.30 -6.45 -4.58
N TYR A 130 2.33 -6.11 -5.39
CA TYR A 130 2.50 -6.11 -6.85
C TYR A 130 3.66 -5.23 -7.35
N GLY A 131 4.03 -4.21 -6.60
CA GLY A 131 5.18 -3.36 -6.92
C GLY A 131 6.56 -3.99 -6.63
N VAL A 132 6.61 -5.20 -6.01
CA VAL A 132 7.88 -5.79 -5.54
C VAL A 132 8.07 -7.26 -5.89
N ILE A 133 6.99 -8.01 -6.15
CA ILE A 133 7.07 -9.44 -6.48
C ILE A 133 7.71 -9.69 -7.84
N GLU A 134 8.33 -10.84 -7.99
CA GLU A 134 8.90 -11.33 -9.26
C GLU A 134 7.87 -12.09 -10.11
N GLY A 135 6.74 -12.48 -9.52
CA GLY A 135 5.67 -13.23 -10.19
C GLY A 135 5.98 -14.73 -10.39
N LYS A 136 6.75 -15.33 -9.50
CA LYS A 136 7.17 -16.74 -9.62
C LYS A 136 6.97 -17.52 -8.32
N GLY A 137 6.24 -18.63 -8.39
CA GLY A 137 5.96 -19.49 -7.24
C GLY A 137 5.22 -18.73 -6.13
N VAL A 138 5.40 -19.18 -4.89
CA VAL A 138 4.83 -18.52 -3.72
C VAL A 138 5.70 -17.32 -3.30
N GLU A 139 5.13 -16.14 -3.28
CA GLU A 139 5.79 -14.92 -2.80
C GLU A 139 4.92 -14.25 -1.75
N MET A 140 5.54 -13.70 -0.72
CA MET A 140 4.84 -13.09 0.39
C MET A 140 5.37 -11.68 0.67
N VAL A 141 4.48 -10.77 0.99
CA VAL A 141 4.83 -9.40 1.38
C VAL A 141 4.27 -9.13 2.77
N ILE A 142 5.13 -8.64 3.65
CA ILE A 142 4.72 -8.13 4.97
C ILE A 142 5.01 -6.63 4.99
N THR A 143 3.99 -5.83 5.25
CA THR A 143 4.14 -4.38 5.41
C THR A 143 4.13 -4.00 6.88
N LEU A 144 5.13 -3.21 7.29
CA LEU A 144 5.31 -2.73 8.66
C LEU A 144 5.04 -1.22 8.69
N GLY A 145 3.88 -0.84 9.23
CA GLY A 145 3.40 0.53 9.25
C GLY A 145 2.73 0.89 10.58
N THR A 146 1.55 1.51 10.51
CA THR A 146 0.66 1.73 11.67
C THR A 146 0.37 0.41 12.35
N GLY A 147 0.01 -0.60 11.55
CA GLY A 147 -0.11 -1.99 11.93
C GLY A 147 0.89 -2.88 11.20
N MET A 148 0.43 -4.06 10.83
CA MET A 148 1.09 -5.01 9.94
C MET A 148 0.11 -5.38 8.82
N GLY A 149 0.53 -5.33 7.58
CA GLY A 149 -0.19 -5.91 6.44
C GLY A 149 0.48 -7.20 5.97
N CYS A 150 -0.28 -8.05 5.30
CA CYS A 150 0.22 -9.30 4.72
C CYS A 150 -0.45 -9.55 3.38
N ALA A 151 0.35 -9.91 2.38
CA ALA A 151 -0.14 -10.33 1.08
C ALA A 151 0.62 -11.55 0.60
N LEU A 152 -0.10 -12.51 0.01
CA LEU A 152 0.44 -13.73 -0.57
C LEU A 152 0.13 -13.76 -2.07
N TYR A 153 1.07 -14.27 -2.84
CA TYR A 153 0.95 -14.42 -4.29
C TYR A 153 1.36 -15.82 -4.71
N MET A 154 0.71 -16.33 -5.74
CA MET A 154 1.06 -17.56 -6.42
C MET A 154 1.24 -17.25 -7.90
N ASP A 155 2.45 -17.42 -8.42
CA ASP A 155 2.79 -17.15 -9.83
C ASP A 155 2.30 -15.78 -10.31
N GLY A 156 2.55 -14.74 -9.49
CA GLY A 156 2.17 -13.36 -9.75
C GLY A 156 0.71 -13.02 -9.47
N LYS A 157 -0.13 -13.98 -9.09
CA LYS A 157 -1.54 -13.76 -8.77
C LYS A 157 -1.74 -13.60 -7.26
N TYR A 158 -2.41 -12.55 -6.85
CA TYR A 158 -2.73 -12.30 -5.45
C TYR A 158 -3.69 -13.36 -4.90
N VAL A 159 -3.36 -13.90 -3.73
CA VAL A 159 -4.25 -14.76 -2.94
C VAL A 159 -5.07 -13.86 -2.01
N PRO A 160 -6.38 -13.67 -2.27
CA PRO A 160 -7.16 -12.64 -1.60
C PRO A 160 -7.47 -12.97 -0.14
N ASN A 161 -7.69 -11.91 0.63
CA ASN A 161 -8.32 -11.94 1.94
C ASN A 161 -7.55 -12.67 3.05
N LEU A 162 -6.21 -12.61 3.03
CA LEU A 162 -5.37 -13.07 4.13
C LEU A 162 -5.21 -11.97 5.18
N GLU A 163 -5.81 -12.17 6.34
CA GLU A 163 -5.75 -11.24 7.48
C GLU A 163 -4.82 -11.76 8.59
N LEU A 164 -3.61 -12.23 8.23
CA LEU A 164 -2.64 -12.78 9.18
C LEU A 164 -2.36 -11.83 10.35
N ALA A 165 -2.35 -10.53 10.09
CA ALA A 165 -2.02 -9.51 11.09
C ALA A 165 -2.89 -9.56 12.34
N HIS A 166 -4.15 -9.95 12.20
CA HIS A 166 -5.15 -10.01 13.28
C HIS A 166 -5.20 -11.36 14.00
N HIS A 167 -4.44 -12.35 13.53
CA HIS A 167 -4.36 -13.64 14.21
C HIS A 167 -3.51 -13.58 15.49
N PRO A 168 -3.84 -14.40 16.49
CA PRO A 168 -3.01 -14.55 17.68
C PRO A 168 -1.58 -14.97 17.33
N PHE A 169 -0.60 -14.33 17.95
CA PHE A 169 0.80 -14.67 17.76
C PHE A 169 1.48 -15.02 19.11
N LYS A 170 2.01 -14.04 19.79
CA LYS A 170 2.86 -14.25 20.98
C LYS A 170 2.46 -13.33 22.12
N LYS A 171 2.57 -13.80 23.37
CA LYS A 171 2.28 -12.99 24.58
C LYS A 171 0.86 -12.40 24.58
N LYS A 172 -0.13 -13.19 24.18
CA LYS A 172 -1.55 -12.78 24.07
C LYS A 172 -1.77 -11.57 23.14
N LYS A 173 -0.94 -11.41 22.11
CA LYS A 173 -1.00 -10.35 21.11
C LYS A 173 -1.22 -10.94 19.73
N THR A 174 -1.86 -10.18 18.85
CA THR A 174 -1.85 -10.44 17.42
C THR A 174 -0.49 -10.10 16.82
N TYR A 175 -0.25 -10.52 15.57
CA TYR A 175 0.95 -10.11 14.83
C TYR A 175 1.07 -8.58 14.78
N GLU A 176 -0.02 -7.88 14.43
CA GLU A 176 -0.05 -6.41 14.36
C GLU A 176 0.30 -5.76 15.71
N GLU A 177 -0.31 -6.20 16.81
CA GLU A 177 0.00 -5.67 18.14
C GLU A 177 1.44 -5.97 18.57
N TYR A 178 2.07 -7.00 17.99
CA TYR A 178 3.43 -7.39 18.32
C TYR A 178 4.48 -6.55 17.62
N VAL A 179 4.24 -6.14 16.34
CA VAL A 179 5.23 -5.43 15.50
C VAL A 179 4.77 -4.10 14.92
N GLY A 180 3.53 -3.66 15.13
CA GLY A 180 3.03 -2.38 14.63
C GLY A 180 3.70 -1.15 15.28
N LYS A 181 3.39 0.04 14.79
CA LYS A 181 3.97 1.32 15.22
C LYS A 181 3.92 1.54 16.74
N LYS A 182 2.81 1.16 17.40
CA LYS A 182 2.66 1.28 18.86
C LYS A 182 3.69 0.42 19.60
N ALA A 183 3.95 -0.80 19.10
CA ALA A 183 4.97 -1.67 19.65
C ALA A 183 6.37 -1.10 19.48
N LEU A 184 6.71 -0.62 18.26
CA LEU A 184 7.99 0.04 17.96
C LEU A 184 8.25 1.22 18.91
N ALA A 185 7.26 2.09 19.09
CA ALA A 185 7.37 3.25 19.99
C ALA A 185 7.59 2.82 21.46
N LYS A 186 6.87 1.78 21.93
CA LYS A 186 6.92 1.31 23.32
C LYS A 186 8.22 0.62 23.69
N ILE A 187 8.81 -0.19 22.78
CA ILE A 187 9.93 -1.07 23.13
C ILE A 187 11.26 -0.66 22.50
N GLY A 188 11.25 0.31 21.62
CA GLY A 188 12.42 0.81 20.88
C GLY A 188 12.91 -0.12 19.78
N LYS A 189 13.73 0.43 18.85
CA LYS A 189 14.14 -0.23 17.61
C LYS A 189 14.83 -1.57 17.83
N LYS A 190 15.75 -1.68 18.80
CA LYS A 190 16.53 -2.92 19.04
C LYS A 190 15.63 -4.11 19.42
N ARG A 191 14.69 -3.91 20.35
CA ARG A 191 13.74 -4.95 20.77
C ARG A 191 12.69 -5.23 19.71
N TRP A 192 12.30 -4.19 18.98
CA TRP A 192 11.34 -4.31 17.88
C TRP A 192 11.90 -5.17 16.74
N ASN A 193 13.16 -4.96 16.36
CA ASN A 193 13.84 -5.80 15.36
C ASN A 193 13.82 -7.28 15.76
N LYS A 194 14.11 -7.62 17.03
CA LYS A 194 13.99 -9.01 17.52
C LYS A 194 12.58 -9.57 17.31
N ARG A 195 11.54 -8.76 17.57
CA ARG A 195 10.16 -9.19 17.33
C ARG A 195 9.83 -9.40 15.87
N VAL A 196 10.37 -8.57 14.98
CA VAL A 196 10.19 -8.79 13.54
C VAL A 196 10.90 -10.07 13.10
N ALA A 197 12.09 -10.36 13.62
CA ALA A 197 12.77 -11.63 13.35
C ALA A 197 11.90 -12.82 13.79
N GLU A 198 11.29 -12.79 14.99
CA GLU A 198 10.39 -13.83 15.46
C GLU A 198 9.14 -14.00 14.55
N VAL A 199 8.63 -12.92 13.97
CA VAL A 199 7.55 -13.01 12.97
C VAL A 199 8.03 -13.69 11.70
N VAL A 200 9.20 -13.33 11.19
CA VAL A 200 9.80 -13.94 10.00
C VAL A 200 10.04 -15.44 10.23
N GLU A 201 10.65 -15.81 11.36
CA GLU A 201 10.88 -17.21 11.75
C GLU A 201 9.60 -18.04 11.81
N GLN A 202 8.48 -17.45 12.23
CA GLN A 202 7.18 -18.12 12.29
C GLN A 202 6.53 -18.25 10.92
N VAL A 203 6.63 -17.23 10.09
CA VAL A 203 5.93 -17.15 8.80
C VAL A 203 6.57 -18.03 7.73
N LEU A 204 7.89 -18.10 7.70
CA LEU A 204 8.62 -18.88 6.69
C LEU A 204 8.20 -20.37 6.65
N PRO A 205 8.19 -21.13 7.76
CA PRO A 205 7.82 -22.54 7.71
C PRO A 205 6.31 -22.79 7.51
N ILE A 206 5.46 -21.79 7.73
CA ILE A 206 4.01 -21.92 7.48
C ILE A 206 3.71 -21.83 5.98
N TRP A 207 4.29 -20.84 5.31
CA TRP A 207 3.94 -20.49 3.92
C TRP A 207 4.97 -20.98 2.91
N ASN A 208 6.19 -21.31 3.36
CA ASN A 208 7.32 -21.72 2.53
C ASN A 208 7.46 -20.83 1.27
N PRO A 209 7.45 -19.50 1.40
CA PRO A 209 7.51 -18.64 0.24
C PRO A 209 8.89 -18.73 -0.41
N ARG A 210 8.93 -18.72 -1.74
CA ARG A 210 10.17 -18.58 -2.50
C ARG A 210 10.87 -17.25 -2.19
N ARG A 211 10.08 -16.20 -1.90
CA ARG A 211 10.55 -14.88 -1.49
C ARG A 211 9.61 -14.29 -0.44
N LEU A 212 10.16 -13.67 0.58
CA LEU A 212 9.47 -12.84 1.54
C LEU A 212 10.01 -11.41 1.47
N TYR A 213 9.13 -10.44 1.25
CA TYR A 213 9.47 -9.03 1.19
C TYR A 213 8.98 -8.32 2.46
N LEU A 214 9.85 -7.54 3.11
CA LEU A 214 9.52 -6.72 4.26
C LEU A 214 9.49 -5.25 3.82
N GLY A 215 8.32 -4.64 3.82
CA GLY A 215 8.08 -3.27 3.36
C GLY A 215 7.37 -2.41 4.39
N GLY A 216 6.81 -1.29 3.92
CA GLY A 216 6.08 -0.32 4.76
C GLY A 216 6.98 0.72 5.42
N GLY A 217 6.35 1.76 5.99
CA GLY A 217 7.06 2.95 6.49
C GLY A 217 8.03 2.70 7.65
N ASN A 218 7.86 1.60 8.40
CA ASN A 218 8.75 1.22 9.50
C ASN A 218 9.89 0.30 9.05
N ALA A 219 9.87 -0.24 7.83
CA ALA A 219 10.94 -1.09 7.30
C ALA A 219 12.30 -0.40 7.30
N LYS A 220 12.35 0.93 7.16
CA LYS A 220 13.58 1.74 7.32
C LYS A 220 14.28 1.61 8.68
N HIS A 221 13.63 1.03 9.67
CA HIS A 221 14.21 0.79 11.00
C HIS A 221 14.72 -0.64 11.18
N LEU A 222 14.54 -1.49 10.16
CA LEU A 222 15.05 -2.86 10.18
C LEU A 222 16.56 -2.86 10.10
N LYS A 223 17.18 -3.60 11.03
CA LYS A 223 18.60 -3.89 11.10
C LYS A 223 18.72 -5.36 11.55
N LEU A 224 18.43 -6.27 10.64
CA LEU A 224 18.36 -7.72 10.87
C LEU A 224 19.30 -8.42 9.88
N GLU A 225 19.95 -9.47 10.33
CA GLU A 225 20.47 -10.50 9.44
C GLU A 225 19.25 -11.30 8.96
N LEU A 226 18.99 -11.23 7.66
CA LEU A 226 17.84 -11.86 7.03
C LEU A 226 18.27 -13.13 6.31
N PRO A 227 17.46 -14.18 6.29
CA PRO A 227 17.66 -15.33 5.41
C PRO A 227 17.76 -14.89 3.93
N PRO A 228 18.43 -15.69 3.06
CA PRO A 228 18.63 -15.34 1.65
C PRO A 228 17.33 -15.04 0.87
N ASP A 229 16.24 -15.67 1.29
CA ASP A 229 14.92 -15.54 0.66
C ASP A 229 14.09 -14.38 1.20
N VAL A 230 14.64 -13.60 2.15
CA VAL A 230 13.97 -12.44 2.75
C VAL A 230 14.68 -11.16 2.36
N SER A 231 13.93 -10.18 1.87
CA SER A 231 14.47 -8.87 1.46
C SER A 231 13.66 -7.70 2.03
N ILE A 232 14.35 -6.56 2.21
CA ILE A 232 13.70 -5.31 2.60
C ILE A 232 13.43 -4.50 1.33
N THR A 233 12.19 -4.02 1.18
CA THR A 233 11.77 -3.24 0.02
C THR A 233 11.52 -1.77 0.37
N PRO A 234 11.80 -0.83 -0.54
CA PRO A 234 11.49 0.58 -0.34
C PRO A 234 9.96 0.81 -0.23
N ASN A 235 9.57 1.83 0.54
CA ASN A 235 8.16 2.19 0.77
C ASN A 235 7.44 2.80 -0.47
N ILE A 236 8.11 2.95 -1.59
CA ILE A 236 7.59 3.59 -2.81
C ILE A 236 6.66 2.65 -3.61
N ALA A 237 6.78 1.36 -3.42
CA ALA A 237 6.05 0.35 -4.19
C ALA A 237 4.51 0.40 -4.04
N GLY A 238 4.01 1.04 -2.98
CA GLY A 238 2.58 0.97 -2.62
C GLY A 238 1.60 1.48 -3.66
N LEU A 239 1.95 2.51 -4.42
CA LEU A 239 1.08 3.04 -5.47
C LEU A 239 1.44 2.46 -6.85
N LEU A 240 2.72 2.10 -7.05
CA LEU A 240 3.20 1.56 -8.33
C LEU A 240 2.56 0.20 -8.67
N GLY A 241 2.23 -0.60 -7.67
CA GLY A 241 1.50 -1.86 -7.83
C GLY A 241 0.07 -1.72 -8.37
N GLY A 242 -0.49 -0.51 -8.36
CA GLY A 242 -1.85 -0.27 -8.82
C GLY A 242 -2.10 -0.61 -10.30
N ILE A 243 -1.08 -0.55 -11.14
CA ILE A 243 -1.20 -0.95 -12.56
C ILE A 243 -1.42 -2.47 -12.68
N ALA A 244 -0.75 -3.26 -11.85
CA ALA A 244 -0.83 -4.70 -11.90
C ALA A 244 -2.24 -5.25 -11.60
N LEU A 245 -3.11 -4.46 -10.95
CA LEU A 245 -4.52 -4.83 -10.77
C LEU A 245 -5.27 -5.02 -12.11
N TRP A 246 -4.72 -4.55 -13.21
CA TRP A 246 -5.33 -4.57 -14.53
C TRP A 246 -4.67 -5.56 -15.49
N HIS A 247 -3.67 -6.29 -15.03
CA HIS A 247 -3.10 -7.40 -15.76
C HIS A 247 -3.93 -8.66 -15.40
N ASP A 248 -4.68 -9.16 -16.34
CA ASP A 248 -5.46 -10.42 -16.22
C ASP A 248 -4.55 -11.64 -16.33
#